data_48948434e01cdebc635533087e040c35
#
_entry.id   48948434e01cdebc635533087e040c35
#
_cell.length_a   1.000
_cell.length_b   1.000
_cell.length_c   1.000
_cell.angle_alpha   90.00
_cell.angle_beta   90.00
_cell.angle_gamma   90.00
#
_symmetry.space_group_name_H-M   'P 1'
#
loop_
_entity.id
_entity.type
_entity.pdbx_description
1 polymer ?
#
loop_
_entity_poly.entity_id
_entity_poly.type
_entity_poly.pdbx_seq_one_letter_code
_entity_poly.pdbx_strand_id
1 'polypeptide(L)'
;MKLGQQALEALQAEITGRICPGDDLVVAGETGISGTLELINRECDNLRTYFSESFLRMGVETLKNCMISEEDVFWKEAGFSALYFTENGGMLSGLWKMAEASGVGMDVDLRRIPIRQETVEVCERLDVDPYKLEAKGSVLIGPAQGDALVRELEAHGIHAAVIGYADSGNDRLLHSGEITRYLERPRLHLTEIIPGKDRKDGKA
;
A
#
# COMPACT_ATOMS: atom_id res chain seq x y z
N MET A 1 -10.57 7.95 -18.32
CA MET A 1 -11.67 8.87 -17.92
C MET A 1 -11.13 9.69 -16.76
N LYS A 2 -11.04 11.02 -16.92
CA LYS A 2 -10.53 11.91 -15.85
C LYS A 2 -11.58 12.08 -14.75
N LEU A 3 -11.14 12.29 -13.52
CA LEU A 3 -12.01 12.67 -12.41
C LEU A 3 -12.69 14.02 -12.69
N GLY A 4 -13.93 14.18 -12.23
CA GLY A 4 -14.55 15.49 -12.17
C GLY A 4 -13.86 16.37 -11.12
N GLN A 5 -13.95 17.69 -11.28
CA GLN A 5 -13.21 18.66 -10.47
C GLN A 5 -13.41 18.45 -8.96
N GLN A 6 -14.62 18.30 -8.47
CA GLN A 6 -14.91 18.07 -7.05
C GLN A 6 -14.27 16.79 -6.51
N ALA A 7 -14.27 15.70 -7.30
CA ALA A 7 -13.65 14.45 -6.91
C ALA A 7 -12.11 14.55 -6.89
N LEU A 8 -11.53 15.33 -7.80
CA LEU A 8 -10.10 15.61 -7.81
C LEU A 8 -9.69 16.46 -6.59
N GLU A 9 -10.45 17.49 -6.27
CA GLU A 9 -10.19 18.34 -5.09
C GLU A 9 -10.28 17.53 -3.80
N ALA A 10 -11.28 16.65 -3.65
CA ALA A 10 -11.39 15.75 -2.51
C ALA A 10 -10.19 14.80 -2.41
N LEU A 11 -9.80 14.18 -3.53
CA LEU A 11 -8.61 13.33 -3.58
C LEU A 11 -7.33 14.09 -3.24
N GLN A 12 -7.22 15.32 -3.72
CA GLN A 12 -6.10 16.18 -3.42
C GLN A 12 -6.00 16.59 -1.96
N ALA A 13 -7.08 16.62 -1.22
CA ALA A 13 -7.11 16.90 0.21
C ALA A 13 -6.60 15.71 1.06
N GLU A 14 -6.66 14.48 0.52
CA GLU A 14 -6.14 13.29 1.20
C GLU A 14 -4.61 13.18 1.18
N ILE A 15 -3.93 13.94 0.31
CA ILE A 15 -2.50 13.81 0.04
C ILE A 15 -1.79 15.11 0.40
N THR A 16 -0.77 15.02 1.24
CA THR A 16 0.09 16.16 1.55
C THR A 16 1.05 16.41 0.38
N GLY A 17 0.99 17.60 -0.20
CA GLY A 17 1.87 17.97 -1.32
C GLY A 17 1.46 17.34 -2.66
N ARG A 18 2.38 17.36 -3.63
CA ARG A 18 2.22 16.78 -4.98
C ARG A 18 3.55 16.21 -5.43
N ILE A 19 3.50 15.00 -5.98
CA ILE A 19 4.67 14.41 -6.61
C ILE A 19 4.95 15.09 -7.95
N CYS A 20 6.21 15.32 -8.24
CA CYS A 20 6.67 15.94 -9.48
C CYS A 20 7.29 14.92 -10.42
N PRO A 21 7.23 15.15 -11.75
CA PRO A 21 8.00 14.33 -12.68
C PRO A 21 9.50 14.32 -12.32
N GLY A 22 10.08 13.15 -12.22
CA GLY A 22 11.47 12.94 -11.79
C GLY A 22 11.64 12.64 -10.31
N ASP A 23 10.59 12.74 -9.49
CA ASP A 23 10.61 12.27 -8.11
C ASP A 23 10.62 10.75 -8.07
N ASP A 24 11.34 10.19 -7.11
CA ASP A 24 11.27 8.78 -6.78
C ASP A 24 9.95 8.45 -6.06
N LEU A 25 9.57 7.19 -6.08
CA LEU A 25 8.48 6.63 -5.30
C LEU A 25 9.06 5.77 -4.19
N VAL A 26 8.83 6.15 -2.95
CA VAL A 26 9.32 5.42 -1.77
C VAL A 26 8.12 4.90 -0.98
N VAL A 27 8.19 3.64 -0.56
CA VAL A 27 7.31 3.07 0.45
C VAL A 27 8.08 2.94 1.74
N ALA A 28 7.56 3.53 2.81
CA ALA A 28 8.02 3.33 4.18
C ALA A 28 7.05 2.42 4.93
N GLY A 29 7.59 1.48 5.69
CA GLY A 29 6.85 0.39 6.32
C GLY A 29 6.48 -0.72 5.35
N GLU A 30 5.67 -1.64 5.83
CA GLU A 30 5.30 -2.87 5.13
C GLU A 30 3.87 -2.78 4.61
N THR A 31 3.63 -3.18 3.36
CA THR A 31 2.27 -3.13 2.79
C THR A 31 1.36 -4.24 3.33
N GLY A 32 0.05 -3.97 3.41
CA GLY A 32 -0.97 -4.96 3.72
C GLY A 32 -1.07 -5.36 5.19
N ILE A 33 -0.38 -4.68 6.12
CA ILE A 33 -0.34 -5.07 7.55
C ILE A 33 -1.73 -5.10 8.16
N SER A 34 -2.49 -3.99 8.11
CA SER A 34 -3.80 -3.90 8.75
C SER A 34 -4.80 -4.92 8.19
N GLY A 35 -4.81 -5.09 6.88
CA GLY A 35 -5.66 -6.07 6.24
C GLY A 35 -5.27 -7.51 6.57
N THR A 36 -3.97 -7.82 6.71
CA THR A 36 -3.51 -9.14 7.15
C THR A 36 -3.95 -9.43 8.58
N LEU A 37 -3.83 -8.45 9.48
CA LEU A 37 -4.33 -8.59 10.85
C LEU A 37 -5.84 -8.86 10.91
N GLU A 38 -6.62 -8.19 10.05
CA GLU A 38 -8.05 -8.42 9.92
C GLU A 38 -8.34 -9.82 9.37
N LEU A 39 -7.62 -10.27 8.33
CA LEU A 39 -7.76 -11.62 7.77
C LEU A 39 -7.44 -12.70 8.80
N ILE A 40 -6.33 -12.56 9.55
CA ILE A 40 -5.96 -13.51 10.61
C ILE A 40 -7.07 -13.60 11.67
N ASN A 41 -7.63 -12.47 12.08
CA ASN A 41 -8.68 -12.44 13.08
C ASN A 41 -9.99 -13.08 12.56
N ARG A 42 -10.38 -12.80 11.32
CA ARG A 42 -11.64 -13.26 10.75
C ARG A 42 -11.60 -14.72 10.30
N GLU A 43 -10.50 -15.13 9.69
CA GLU A 43 -10.31 -16.48 9.13
C GLU A 43 -9.49 -17.39 10.05
N CYS A 44 -9.45 -17.08 11.35
CA CYS A 44 -8.61 -17.76 12.34
C CYS A 44 -8.74 -19.29 12.32
N ASP A 45 -9.96 -19.81 12.28
CA ASP A 45 -10.20 -21.27 12.29
C ASP A 45 -9.72 -21.93 10.99
N ASN A 46 -9.89 -21.27 9.85
CA ASN A 46 -9.38 -21.74 8.57
C ASN A 46 -7.85 -21.74 8.57
N LEU A 47 -7.23 -20.63 8.98
CA LEU A 47 -5.78 -20.49 9.00
C LEU A 47 -5.08 -21.45 9.97
N ARG A 48 -5.70 -21.81 11.10
CA ARG A 48 -5.20 -22.82 12.05
C ARG A 48 -5.09 -24.22 11.44
N THR A 49 -5.77 -24.50 10.34
CA THR A 49 -5.64 -25.80 9.66
C THR A 49 -4.33 -25.91 8.86
N TYR A 50 -3.65 -24.79 8.60
CA TYR A 50 -2.43 -24.70 7.78
C TYR A 50 -1.23 -24.18 8.54
N PHE A 51 -1.46 -23.25 9.47
CA PHE A 51 -0.41 -22.60 10.25
C PHE A 51 -0.49 -23.01 11.71
N SER A 52 0.67 -23.14 12.34
CA SER A 52 0.72 -23.38 13.78
C SER A 52 0.19 -22.15 14.54
N GLU A 53 -0.36 -22.40 15.73
CA GLU A 53 -0.84 -21.31 16.60
C GLU A 53 0.29 -20.33 16.97
N SER A 54 1.52 -20.84 17.14
CA SER A 54 2.69 -20.02 17.38
C SER A 54 3.01 -19.08 16.21
N PHE A 55 2.91 -19.58 14.97
CA PHE A 55 3.13 -18.76 13.76
C PHE A 55 2.12 -17.61 13.69
N LEU A 56 0.83 -17.92 13.85
CA LEU A 56 -0.23 -16.90 13.80
C LEU A 56 -0.07 -15.85 14.90
N ARG A 57 0.21 -16.29 16.13
CA ARG A 57 0.40 -15.38 17.27
C ARG A 57 1.63 -14.48 17.09
N MET A 58 2.78 -15.06 16.73
CA MET A 58 4.01 -14.30 16.49
C MET A 58 3.85 -13.36 15.29
N GLY A 59 3.18 -13.83 14.24
CA GLY A 59 2.88 -13.02 13.07
C GLY A 59 2.05 -11.78 13.42
N VAL A 60 1.01 -11.93 14.22
CA VAL A 60 0.20 -10.79 14.70
C VAL A 60 1.04 -9.79 15.50
N GLU A 61 1.91 -10.26 16.38
CA GLU A 61 2.80 -9.40 17.17
C GLU A 61 3.81 -8.67 16.28
N THR A 62 4.46 -9.39 15.36
CA THR A 62 5.40 -8.82 14.40
C THR A 62 4.75 -7.74 13.54
N LEU A 63 3.59 -8.04 12.95
CA LEU A 63 2.87 -7.10 12.09
C LEU A 63 2.47 -5.83 12.85
N LYS A 64 1.97 -5.95 14.08
CA LYS A 64 1.63 -4.78 14.91
C LYS A 64 2.84 -3.89 15.19
N ASN A 65 4.01 -4.49 15.44
CA ASN A 65 5.25 -3.75 15.73
C ASN A 65 5.84 -3.06 14.48
N CYS A 66 5.43 -3.47 13.27
CA CYS A 66 5.87 -2.85 12.02
C CYS A 66 4.96 -1.69 11.56
N MET A 67 3.86 -1.42 12.23
CA MET A 67 2.94 -0.35 11.84
C MET A 67 3.56 1.03 12.12
N ILE A 68 3.56 1.87 11.09
CA ILE A 68 4.01 3.27 11.20
C ILE A 68 2.87 4.13 11.73
N SER A 69 3.20 5.07 12.63
CA SER A 69 2.26 6.07 13.13
C SER A 69 2.29 7.33 12.28
N GLU A 70 1.12 7.89 11.99
CA GLU A 70 0.96 9.20 11.34
C GLU A 70 1.40 10.36 12.25
N GLU A 71 1.43 10.12 13.57
CA GLU A 71 1.78 11.12 14.57
C GLU A 71 3.30 11.26 14.76
N ASP A 72 4.11 10.44 14.08
CA ASP A 72 5.55 10.49 14.18
C ASP A 72 6.07 11.87 13.73
N VAL A 73 6.95 12.45 14.56
CA VAL A 73 7.57 13.76 14.30
C VAL A 73 8.40 13.75 13.01
N PHE A 74 8.97 12.61 12.65
CA PHE A 74 9.76 12.44 11.44
C PHE A 74 9.04 12.96 10.18
N TRP A 75 7.74 12.72 10.04
CA TRP A 75 6.97 13.14 8.86
C TRP A 75 6.84 14.65 8.70
N LYS A 76 7.06 15.42 9.75
CA LYS A 76 7.02 16.89 9.73
C LYS A 76 8.34 17.51 9.27
N GLU A 77 9.43 16.77 9.41
CA GLU A 77 10.80 17.24 9.17
C GLU A 77 11.39 16.68 7.87
N ALA A 78 10.89 15.55 7.38
CA ALA A 78 11.35 14.90 6.16
C ALA A 78 11.09 15.75 4.90
N GLY A 79 12.09 15.85 4.06
CA GLY A 79 11.99 16.56 2.76
C GLY A 79 11.31 15.68 1.70
N PHE A 80 10.04 15.95 1.37
CA PHE A 80 9.29 15.24 0.32
C PHE A 80 8.42 16.21 -0.48
N SER A 81 8.13 15.87 -1.73
CA SER A 81 7.17 16.59 -2.59
C SER A 81 5.74 16.16 -2.30
N ALA A 82 5.54 14.89 -1.97
CA ALA A 82 4.24 14.33 -1.63
C ALA A 82 4.34 13.25 -0.55
N LEU A 83 3.30 13.15 0.28
CA LEU A 83 3.17 12.13 1.31
C LEU A 83 1.71 11.67 1.41
N TYR A 84 1.52 10.35 1.46
CA TYR A 84 0.21 9.72 1.61
C TYR A 84 0.28 8.53 2.57
N PHE A 85 -0.44 8.61 3.69
CA PHE A 85 -0.64 7.47 4.56
C PHE A 85 -1.62 6.51 3.91
N THR A 86 -1.17 5.30 3.64
CA THR A 86 -1.98 4.33 2.94
C THR A 86 -3.09 3.79 3.83
N GLU A 87 -4.27 3.67 3.26
CA GLU A 87 -5.47 3.20 3.95
C GLU A 87 -6.22 2.18 3.07
N ASN A 88 -7.49 2.43 2.88
CA ASN A 88 -8.42 1.59 2.12
C ASN A 88 -7.99 1.38 0.67
N GLY A 89 -8.06 0.14 0.21
CA GLY A 89 -7.72 -0.27 -1.16
C GLY A 89 -6.25 -0.54 -1.38
N GLY A 90 -5.47 -0.54 -0.30
CA GLY A 90 -4.08 -0.98 -0.30
C GLY A 90 -3.10 -0.07 -1.06
N MET A 91 -1.90 -0.60 -1.28
CA MET A 91 -0.81 0.12 -1.93
C MET A 91 -1.15 0.54 -3.36
N LEU A 92 -1.81 -0.33 -4.14
CA LEU A 92 -2.18 0.01 -5.52
C LEU A 92 -3.17 1.18 -5.58
N SER A 93 -4.09 1.26 -4.61
CA SER A 93 -4.99 2.42 -4.49
C SER A 93 -4.22 3.68 -4.15
N GLY A 94 -3.27 3.62 -3.22
CA GLY A 94 -2.41 4.74 -2.85
C GLY A 94 -1.60 5.28 -4.03
N LEU A 95 -0.96 4.40 -4.78
CA LEU A 95 -0.22 4.76 -6.00
C LEU A 95 -1.11 5.45 -7.03
N TRP A 96 -2.30 4.88 -7.29
CA TRP A 96 -3.25 5.48 -8.22
C TRP A 96 -3.70 6.86 -7.76
N LYS A 97 -4.04 7.00 -6.48
CA LYS A 97 -4.48 8.26 -5.87
C LYS A 97 -3.38 9.33 -5.99
N MET A 98 -2.14 8.99 -5.64
CA MET A 98 -1.02 9.92 -5.69
C MET A 98 -0.74 10.39 -7.13
N ALA A 99 -0.74 9.48 -8.11
CA ALA A 99 -0.59 9.80 -9.52
C ALA A 99 -1.72 10.70 -10.05
N GLU A 100 -2.98 10.37 -9.74
CA GLU A 100 -4.15 11.13 -10.18
C GLU A 100 -4.19 12.54 -9.57
N ALA A 101 -3.91 12.65 -8.27
CA ALA A 101 -3.90 13.93 -7.57
C ALA A 101 -2.82 14.88 -8.09
N SER A 102 -1.70 14.33 -8.57
CA SER A 102 -0.55 15.08 -9.07
C SER A 102 -0.54 15.25 -10.59
N GLY A 103 -1.35 14.46 -11.31
CA GLY A 103 -1.43 14.51 -12.77
C GLY A 103 -0.18 14.00 -13.48
N VAL A 104 0.47 12.97 -12.93
CA VAL A 104 1.72 12.38 -13.43
C VAL A 104 1.55 10.91 -13.83
N GLY A 105 2.45 10.43 -14.68
CA GLY A 105 2.69 9.01 -14.91
C GLY A 105 3.54 8.41 -13.81
N MET A 106 3.57 7.08 -13.73
CA MET A 106 4.39 6.33 -12.79
C MET A 106 4.90 5.04 -13.42
N ASP A 107 6.12 4.66 -13.04
CA ASP A 107 6.74 3.39 -13.35
C ASP A 107 7.16 2.71 -12.03
N VAL A 108 6.55 1.57 -11.71
CA VAL A 108 6.66 0.92 -10.39
C VAL A 108 7.01 -0.56 -10.54
N ASP A 109 8.07 -1.02 -9.89
CA ASP A 109 8.37 -2.45 -9.73
C ASP A 109 7.71 -3.00 -8.46
N LEU A 110 6.67 -3.82 -8.62
CA LEU A 110 5.92 -4.44 -7.52
C LEU A 110 6.80 -5.28 -6.60
N ARG A 111 7.88 -5.89 -7.12
CA ARG A 111 8.78 -6.73 -6.32
C ARG A 111 9.64 -5.94 -5.35
N ARG A 112 9.70 -4.62 -5.52
CA ARG A 112 10.43 -3.72 -4.61
C ARG A 112 9.56 -3.18 -3.48
N ILE A 113 8.24 -3.38 -3.55
CA ILE A 113 7.32 -2.96 -2.49
C ILE A 113 7.58 -3.82 -1.24
N PRO A 114 7.92 -3.21 -0.10
CA PRO A 114 8.13 -3.95 1.14
C PRO A 114 6.87 -4.69 1.57
N ILE A 115 7.01 -5.97 1.85
CA ILE A 115 5.92 -6.84 2.30
C ILE A 115 6.47 -7.93 3.23
N ARG A 116 5.79 -8.15 4.33
CA ARG A 116 6.17 -9.20 5.31
C ARG A 116 5.81 -10.58 4.80
N GLN A 117 6.65 -11.57 5.17
CA GLN A 117 6.37 -12.96 4.84
C GLN A 117 5.02 -13.42 5.40
N GLU A 118 4.67 -12.99 6.60
CA GLU A 118 3.40 -13.31 7.24
C GLU A 118 2.20 -12.84 6.40
N THR A 119 2.31 -11.66 5.79
CA THR A 119 1.31 -11.13 4.86
C THR A 119 1.22 -11.99 3.60
N VAL A 120 2.37 -12.34 3.01
CA VAL A 120 2.41 -13.17 1.78
C VAL A 120 1.76 -14.53 2.04
N GLU A 121 2.16 -15.23 3.11
CA GLU A 121 1.66 -16.57 3.48
C GLU A 121 0.14 -16.56 3.70
N VAL A 122 -0.37 -15.58 4.46
CA VAL A 122 -1.82 -15.46 4.73
C VAL A 122 -2.59 -15.14 3.46
N CYS A 123 -2.09 -14.21 2.65
CA CYS A 123 -2.73 -13.81 1.39
C CYS A 123 -2.74 -14.96 0.37
N GLU A 124 -1.63 -15.68 0.21
CA GLU A 124 -1.54 -16.85 -0.66
C GLU A 124 -2.55 -17.93 -0.24
N ARG A 125 -2.65 -18.18 1.07
CA ARG A 125 -3.58 -19.17 1.60
C ARG A 125 -5.04 -18.82 1.34
N LEU A 126 -5.40 -17.54 1.37
CA LEU A 126 -6.77 -17.05 1.23
C LEU A 126 -7.10 -16.57 -0.20
N ASP A 127 -6.17 -16.71 -1.16
CA ASP A 127 -6.31 -16.24 -2.54
C ASP A 127 -6.62 -14.73 -2.62
N VAL A 128 -5.87 -13.93 -1.85
CA VAL A 128 -6.01 -12.47 -1.77
C VAL A 128 -4.76 -11.80 -2.34
N ASP A 129 -4.95 -10.75 -3.15
CA ASP A 129 -3.85 -9.93 -3.66
C ASP A 129 -3.32 -9.00 -2.54
N PRO A 130 -2.08 -9.20 -2.04
CA PRO A 130 -1.55 -8.44 -0.92
C PRO A 130 -1.40 -6.95 -1.21
N TYR A 131 -1.21 -6.56 -2.47
CA TYR A 131 -1.07 -5.15 -2.85
C TYR A 131 -2.39 -4.38 -2.86
N LYS A 132 -3.53 -5.10 -2.85
CA LYS A 132 -4.87 -4.53 -2.74
C LYS A 132 -5.43 -4.58 -1.33
N LEU A 133 -4.75 -5.32 -0.45
CA LEU A 133 -5.15 -5.47 0.94
C LEU A 133 -4.97 -4.14 1.69
N GLU A 134 -5.85 -3.84 2.62
CA GLU A 134 -5.76 -2.62 3.42
C GLU A 134 -4.35 -2.46 4.02
N ALA A 135 -3.74 -1.30 3.82
CA ALA A 135 -2.33 -1.07 4.07
C ALA A 135 -2.07 0.01 5.14
N LYS A 136 -3.02 0.23 6.06
CA LYS A 136 -2.79 1.14 7.18
C LYS A 136 -1.55 0.71 7.96
N GLY A 137 -0.68 1.68 8.26
CA GLY A 137 0.62 1.44 8.89
C GLY A 137 1.79 1.45 7.91
N SER A 138 1.57 1.82 6.64
CA SER A 138 2.61 2.14 5.68
C SER A 138 2.37 3.52 5.03
N VAL A 139 3.41 4.08 4.45
CA VAL A 139 3.40 5.45 3.89
C VAL A 139 4.00 5.44 2.49
N LEU A 140 3.32 6.08 1.55
CA LEU A 140 3.82 6.33 0.20
C LEU A 140 4.34 7.76 0.11
N ILE A 141 5.56 7.92 -0.36
CA ILE A 141 6.29 9.19 -0.35
C ILE A 141 6.86 9.48 -1.73
N GLY A 142 6.82 10.73 -2.13
CA GLY A 142 7.45 11.25 -3.36
C GLY A 142 8.61 12.18 -3.02
N PRO A 143 9.84 11.69 -2.81
CA PRO A 143 11.02 12.52 -2.62
C PRO A 143 11.75 12.77 -3.94
N ALA A 144 12.47 13.87 -4.03
CA ALA A 144 13.38 14.13 -5.17
C ALA A 144 14.62 13.20 -5.16
N GLN A 145 14.96 12.59 -4.02
CA GLN A 145 16.11 11.69 -3.84
C GLN A 145 15.70 10.51 -2.95
N GLY A 146 15.14 9.48 -3.54
CA GLY A 146 14.59 8.31 -2.83
C GLY A 146 15.61 7.55 -1.99
N ASP A 147 16.79 7.28 -2.55
CA ASP A 147 17.85 6.55 -1.81
C ASP A 147 18.36 7.32 -0.58
N ALA A 148 18.35 8.65 -0.61
CA ALA A 148 18.71 9.45 0.55
C ALA A 148 17.65 9.32 1.65
N LEU A 149 16.38 9.44 1.28
CA LEU A 149 15.27 9.27 2.21
C LEU A 149 15.21 7.85 2.79
N VAL A 150 15.44 6.83 1.99
CA VAL A 150 15.47 5.42 2.48
C VAL A 150 16.53 5.25 3.55
N ARG A 151 17.76 5.75 3.33
CA ARG A 151 18.83 5.69 4.37
C ARG A 151 18.45 6.43 5.65
N GLU A 152 17.78 7.55 5.54
CA GLU A 152 17.30 8.32 6.69
C GLU A 152 16.21 7.56 7.46
N LEU A 153 15.23 6.99 6.77
CA LEU A 153 14.19 6.15 7.37
C LEU A 153 14.77 4.92 8.08
N GLU A 154 15.71 4.23 7.43
CA GLU A 154 16.40 3.07 8.02
C GLU A 154 17.20 3.44 9.27
N ALA A 155 17.84 4.61 9.28
CA ALA A 155 18.54 5.12 10.47
C ALA A 155 17.58 5.37 11.66
N HIS A 156 16.30 5.63 11.38
CA HIS A 156 15.22 5.73 12.37
C HIS A 156 14.52 4.39 12.66
N GLY A 157 15.03 3.28 12.11
CA GLY A 157 14.46 1.95 12.31
C GLY A 157 13.18 1.68 11.47
N ILE A 158 12.90 2.51 10.48
CA ILE A 158 11.78 2.36 9.57
C ILE A 158 12.28 1.69 8.29
N HIS A 159 11.81 0.48 8.02
CA HIS A 159 12.11 -0.18 6.75
C HIS A 159 11.46 0.56 5.58
N ALA A 160 12.23 0.83 4.53
CA ALA A 160 11.75 1.56 3.36
C ALA A 160 12.44 1.09 2.08
N ALA A 161 11.79 1.34 0.94
CA ALA A 161 12.37 1.03 -0.37
C ALA A 161 11.93 2.03 -1.43
N VAL A 162 12.84 2.36 -2.36
CA VAL A 162 12.50 3.00 -3.63
C VAL A 162 11.84 1.94 -4.51
N ILE A 163 10.59 2.17 -4.90
CA ILE A 163 9.78 1.21 -5.66
C ILE A 163 9.60 1.60 -7.13
N GLY A 164 9.99 2.82 -7.50
CA GLY A 164 9.81 3.34 -8.85
C GLY A 164 10.03 4.85 -8.89
N TYR A 165 9.47 5.49 -9.89
CA TYR A 165 9.58 6.93 -10.10
C TYR A 165 8.33 7.50 -10.78
N ALA A 166 8.15 8.82 -10.69
CA ALA A 166 7.12 9.58 -11.41
C ALA A 166 7.68 10.18 -12.69
N ASP A 167 6.88 10.23 -13.74
CA ASP A 167 7.24 10.85 -15.01
C ASP A 167 6.22 11.89 -15.48
N SER A 168 6.54 12.61 -16.56
CA SER A 168 5.67 13.63 -17.15
C SER A 168 4.54 13.06 -18.02
N GLY A 169 4.44 11.73 -18.13
CA GLY A 169 3.41 11.04 -18.89
C GLY A 169 2.07 10.96 -18.15
N ASN A 170 1.18 10.12 -18.67
CA ASN A 170 -0.09 9.81 -18.05
C ASN A 170 -0.23 8.30 -17.73
N ASP A 171 0.70 7.51 -18.20
CA ASP A 171 0.70 6.07 -18.03
C ASP A 171 1.17 5.71 -16.61
N ARG A 172 0.52 4.77 -16.01
CA ARG A 172 0.85 4.25 -14.67
C ARG A 172 1.16 2.78 -14.85
N LEU A 173 2.45 2.46 -14.91
CA LEU A 173 2.93 1.13 -15.23
C LEU A 173 3.32 0.39 -13.96
N LEU A 174 2.96 -0.87 -13.91
CA LEU A 174 3.35 -1.82 -12.86
C LEU A 174 4.16 -2.94 -13.50
N HIS A 175 5.36 -3.16 -13.00
CA HIS A 175 6.25 -4.23 -13.43
C HIS A 175 6.30 -5.35 -12.39
N SER A 176 6.30 -6.60 -12.85
CA SER A 176 6.56 -7.78 -12.04
C SER A 176 7.38 -8.77 -12.85
N GLY A 177 8.70 -8.68 -12.76
CA GLY A 177 9.61 -9.38 -13.64
C GLY A 177 9.50 -8.87 -15.08
N GLU A 178 9.21 -9.79 -16.02
CA GLU A 178 9.02 -9.46 -17.44
C GLU A 178 7.59 -8.97 -17.77
N ILE A 179 6.68 -9.03 -16.79
CA ILE A 179 5.28 -8.65 -16.99
C ILE A 179 5.13 -7.17 -16.69
N THR A 180 4.55 -6.43 -17.64
CA THR A 180 4.14 -5.03 -17.46
C THR A 180 2.64 -4.92 -17.64
N ARG A 181 1.97 -4.19 -16.74
CA ARG A 181 0.54 -3.89 -16.80
C ARG A 181 0.26 -2.46 -16.39
N TYR A 182 -0.88 -1.94 -16.80
CA TYR A 182 -1.36 -0.65 -16.31
C TYR A 182 -1.94 -0.77 -14.90
N LEU A 183 -1.68 0.25 -14.07
CA LEU A 183 -2.35 0.42 -12.79
C LEU A 183 -3.80 0.84 -13.04
N GLU A 184 -4.72 -0.04 -12.72
CA GLU A 184 -6.14 0.22 -12.87
C GLU A 184 -6.65 1.18 -11.80
N ARG A 185 -7.69 1.94 -12.15
CA ARG A 185 -8.41 2.76 -11.18
C ARG A 185 -8.98 1.85 -10.08
N PRO A 186 -8.71 2.13 -8.79
CA PRO A 186 -9.26 1.34 -7.70
C PRO A 186 -10.78 1.38 -7.72
N ARG A 187 -11.41 0.23 -7.54
CA ARG A 187 -12.86 0.13 -7.34
C ARG A 187 -13.17 0.55 -5.90
N LEU A 188 -14.12 1.46 -5.71
CA LEU A 188 -14.46 2.04 -4.42
C LEU A 188 -15.21 1.09 -3.46
N HIS A 189 -15.28 -0.21 -3.72
CA HIS A 189 -15.99 -1.16 -2.86
C HIS A 189 -15.04 -2.02 -2.04
N LEU A 190 -14.91 -1.65 -0.78
CA LEU A 190 -14.18 -2.35 0.29
C LEU A 190 -14.66 -3.80 0.54
N THR A 191 -15.87 -4.12 0.12
CA THR A 191 -16.50 -5.44 0.35
C THR A 191 -16.01 -6.53 -0.59
N GLU A 192 -15.35 -6.18 -1.71
CA GLU A 192 -14.92 -7.17 -2.73
C GLU A 192 -13.53 -7.76 -2.47
N ILE A 193 -12.73 -7.15 -1.60
CA ILE A 193 -11.34 -7.58 -1.36
C ILE A 193 -11.28 -8.75 -0.36
N ILE A 194 -12.35 -8.97 0.39
CA ILE A 194 -12.41 -10.01 1.41
C ILE A 194 -13.34 -11.13 0.96
N PRO A 195 -12.84 -12.31 0.55
CA PRO A 195 -13.69 -13.44 0.19
C PRO A 195 -14.62 -13.81 1.35
N GLY A 196 -15.92 -13.82 1.15
CA GLY A 196 -16.89 -14.35 2.11
C GLY A 196 -18.03 -13.46 2.54
N LYS A 197 -18.10 -12.19 2.16
CA LYS A 197 -19.22 -11.33 2.55
C LYS A 197 -20.50 -11.52 1.71
N ASP A 198 -20.41 -12.12 0.51
CA ASP A 198 -21.55 -12.24 -0.44
C ASP A 198 -22.21 -13.61 -0.49
N ARG A 199 -21.99 -14.50 0.48
CA ARG A 199 -22.62 -15.82 0.48
C ARG A 199 -23.87 -15.97 1.38
N LYS A 200 -24.40 -14.90 1.97
CA LYS A 200 -25.54 -15.02 2.88
C LYS A 200 -26.90 -14.49 2.39
N ASP A 201 -26.98 -13.83 1.25
CA ASP A 201 -28.27 -13.27 0.78
C ASP A 201 -28.77 -13.90 -0.53
N GLY A 202 -28.80 -15.19 -0.61
CA GLY A 202 -29.31 -15.92 -1.77
C GLY A 202 -29.93 -17.25 -1.45
N LYS A 203 -30.86 -17.29 -0.47
CA LYS A 203 -31.88 -18.35 -0.38
C LYS A 203 -33.06 -17.88 0.47
N ALA A 204 -34.09 -17.45 -0.17
CA ALA A 204 -35.47 -17.67 0.20
C ALA A 204 -36.26 -17.80 -1.09
#